data_fec57cc959ee7ac22bd30d377156c5e8
#
_entry.id   fec57cc959ee7ac22bd30d377156c5e8
#
_cell.length_a   1.000
_cell.length_b   1.000
_cell.length_c   1.000
_cell.angle_alpha   90.00
_cell.angle_beta   90.00
_cell.angle_gamma   90.00
#
_symmetry.space_group_name_H-M   'P 1'
#
loop_
_entity.id
_entity.type
_entity.pdbx_description
1 polymer ?
#
loop_
_entity_poly.entity_id
_entity_poly.type
_entity_poly.pdbx_seq_one_letter_code
_entity_poly.pdbx_strand_id
1 'polypeptide(L)'
;LIGIAQGLGIPAGITAGAALSGGYFGDKMSPLSDTTNLAPAMAGTDVFTHVKYMLKATAVSYLIAMVVFVTVGLKFGGGDAELQGIINLQTAIKSQFNVSPILMLPPVIVIATIAKKMPAIPGITLGVLIAAVMGPIFQGSSCDLGAIFDCGMNGYVATVENLPADVAALFTPDELDAFLSLLSKGGIM
;
A
#
# COMPACT_ATOMS: atom_id res chain seq x y z
N LEU A 1 7.71 -2.71 0.60
CA LEU A 1 8.06 -3.79 -0.36
C LEU A 1 9.57 -4.04 -0.41
N ILE A 2 10.42 -2.99 -0.55
CA ILE A 2 11.88 -3.16 -0.67
C ILE A 2 12.46 -3.81 0.60
N GLY A 3 12.09 -3.33 1.80
CA GLY A 3 12.58 -3.90 3.06
C GLY A 3 12.17 -5.37 3.26
N ILE A 4 10.92 -5.72 2.90
CA ILE A 4 10.47 -7.13 2.95
C ILE A 4 11.29 -7.99 1.99
N ALA A 5 11.56 -7.49 0.79
CA ALA A 5 12.33 -8.22 -0.21
C ALA A 5 13.81 -8.38 0.18
N GLN A 6 14.40 -7.38 0.84
CA GLN A 6 15.75 -7.47 1.38
C GLN A 6 15.83 -8.54 2.49
N GLY A 7 14.84 -8.59 3.39
CA GLY A 7 14.73 -9.66 4.39
C GLY A 7 14.53 -11.06 3.79
N LEU A 8 14.05 -11.16 2.55
CA LEU A 8 13.94 -12.40 1.78
C LEU A 8 15.17 -12.67 0.88
N GLY A 9 16.24 -11.88 0.99
CA GLY A 9 17.43 -12.03 0.17
C GLY A 9 17.24 -11.62 -1.30
N ILE A 10 16.15 -10.91 -1.63
CA ILE A 10 15.88 -10.45 -3.00
C ILE A 10 16.59 -9.12 -3.25
N PRO A 11 17.38 -8.96 -4.32
CA PRO A 11 18.05 -7.71 -4.63
C PRO A 11 17.07 -6.54 -4.74
N ALA A 12 17.39 -5.42 -4.06
CA ALA A 12 16.53 -4.23 -3.99
C ALA A 12 16.17 -3.67 -5.38
N GLY A 13 17.09 -3.74 -6.35
CA GLY A 13 16.84 -3.27 -7.71
C GLY A 13 15.73 -4.03 -8.44
N ILE A 14 15.66 -5.35 -8.26
CA ILE A 14 14.61 -6.20 -8.86
C ILE A 14 13.27 -5.87 -8.23
N THR A 15 13.23 -5.76 -6.91
CA THR A 15 12.02 -5.42 -6.17
C THR A 15 11.52 -4.01 -6.50
N ALA A 16 12.44 -3.04 -6.58
CA ALA A 16 12.09 -1.68 -6.98
C ALA A 16 11.54 -1.64 -8.41
N GLY A 17 12.18 -2.35 -9.34
CA GLY A 17 11.70 -2.46 -10.72
C GLY A 17 10.31 -3.08 -10.81
N ALA A 18 10.06 -4.16 -10.09
CA ALA A 18 8.74 -4.81 -10.04
C ALA A 18 7.68 -3.88 -9.41
N ALA A 19 8.00 -3.22 -8.30
CA ALA A 19 7.10 -2.30 -7.62
C ALA A 19 6.75 -1.09 -8.49
N LEU A 20 7.74 -0.48 -9.14
CA LEU A 20 7.53 0.66 -10.04
C LEU A 20 6.72 0.26 -11.27
N SER A 21 7.01 -0.90 -11.88
CA SER A 21 6.25 -1.41 -13.02
C SER A 21 4.80 -1.67 -12.67
N GLY A 22 4.55 -2.31 -11.51
CA GLY A 22 3.19 -2.57 -11.01
C GLY A 22 2.44 -1.29 -10.64
N GLY A 23 3.12 -0.36 -9.97
CA GLY A 23 2.57 0.94 -9.60
C GLY A 23 2.16 1.77 -10.82
N TYR A 24 3.03 1.84 -11.81
CA TYR A 24 2.77 2.56 -13.06
C TYR A 24 1.60 1.97 -13.86
N PHE A 25 1.52 0.63 -13.94
CA PHE A 25 0.38 -0.04 -14.55
C PHE A 25 -0.90 0.22 -13.78
N GLY A 26 -0.85 0.08 -12.44
CA GLY A 26 -2.00 0.33 -11.56
C GLY A 26 -2.52 1.76 -11.66
N ASP A 27 -1.63 2.74 -11.69
CA ASP A 27 -1.99 4.14 -11.86
C ASP A 27 -2.72 4.38 -13.18
N LYS A 28 -2.18 3.90 -14.29
CA LYS A 28 -2.80 4.04 -15.62
C LYS A 28 -4.14 3.34 -15.78
N MET A 29 -4.37 2.25 -15.04
CA MET A 29 -5.61 1.47 -15.14
C MET A 29 -6.63 1.86 -14.07
N SER A 30 -6.24 2.67 -13.10
CA SER A 30 -7.12 3.07 -12.00
C SER A 30 -8.06 4.21 -12.41
N PRO A 31 -9.37 4.05 -12.31
CA PRO A 31 -10.31 5.16 -12.48
C PRO A 31 -10.26 6.18 -11.33
N LEU A 32 -9.45 5.94 -10.30
CA LEU A 32 -9.19 6.86 -9.19
C LEU A 32 -7.95 7.73 -9.43
N SER A 33 -7.11 7.40 -10.42
CA SER A 33 -5.93 8.19 -10.77
C SER A 33 -6.33 9.51 -11.39
N ASP A 34 -5.64 10.58 -11.03
CA ASP A 34 -5.80 11.92 -11.60
C ASP A 34 -5.45 11.94 -13.09
N THR A 35 -4.34 11.31 -13.46
CA THR A 35 -3.90 11.20 -14.85
C THR A 35 -4.90 10.46 -15.73
N THR A 36 -5.48 9.38 -15.22
CA THR A 36 -6.50 8.58 -15.93
C THR A 36 -7.84 9.31 -16.04
N ASN A 37 -8.15 10.22 -15.14
CA ASN A 37 -9.36 11.04 -15.19
C ASN A 37 -9.20 12.30 -16.07
N LEU A 38 -8.04 12.93 -16.03
CA LEU A 38 -7.80 14.19 -16.74
C LEU A 38 -7.81 14.00 -18.26
N ALA A 39 -7.15 12.98 -18.76
CA ALA A 39 -7.04 12.73 -20.21
C ALA A 39 -8.41 12.56 -20.92
N PRO A 40 -9.30 11.67 -20.46
CA PRO A 40 -10.62 11.53 -21.06
C PRO A 40 -11.52 12.76 -20.86
N ALA A 41 -11.39 13.48 -19.73
CA ALA A 41 -12.12 14.72 -19.49
C ALA A 41 -11.78 15.78 -20.54
N MET A 42 -10.49 15.92 -20.87
CA MET A 42 -10.05 16.86 -21.91
C MET A 42 -10.43 16.40 -23.33
N ALA A 43 -10.50 15.09 -23.56
CA ALA A 43 -10.89 14.50 -24.84
C ALA A 43 -12.42 14.37 -25.02
N GLY A 44 -13.22 14.71 -24.00
CA GLY A 44 -14.68 14.58 -24.06
C GLY A 44 -15.18 13.15 -24.10
N THR A 45 -14.42 12.19 -23.52
CA THR A 45 -14.80 10.77 -23.47
C THR A 45 -14.97 10.27 -22.04
N ASP A 46 -15.56 9.07 -21.90
CA ASP A 46 -15.77 8.44 -20.58
C ASP A 46 -14.51 7.75 -20.08
N VAL A 47 -14.24 7.88 -18.76
CA VAL A 47 -13.07 7.30 -18.07
C VAL A 47 -12.99 5.78 -18.26
N PHE A 48 -14.11 5.08 -18.15
CA PHE A 48 -14.13 3.62 -18.29
C PHE A 48 -13.84 3.16 -19.72
N THR A 49 -14.27 3.94 -20.70
CA THR A 49 -13.94 3.71 -22.11
C THR A 49 -12.45 3.91 -22.34
N HIS A 50 -11.89 4.99 -21.79
CA HIS A 50 -10.45 5.26 -21.83
C HIS A 50 -9.63 4.13 -21.20
N VAL A 51 -9.97 3.68 -19.98
CA VAL A 51 -9.29 2.57 -19.29
C VAL A 51 -9.33 1.28 -20.11
N LYS A 52 -10.48 0.93 -20.69
CA LYS A 52 -10.58 -0.25 -21.57
C LYS A 52 -9.66 -0.19 -22.79
N TYR A 53 -9.48 0.99 -23.35
CA TYR A 53 -8.58 1.19 -24.48
C TYR A 53 -7.12 1.07 -24.06
N MET A 54 -6.76 1.72 -22.95
CA MET A 54 -5.43 1.63 -22.35
C MET A 54 -5.06 0.19 -21.97
N LEU A 55 -6.02 -0.57 -21.41
CA LEU A 55 -5.80 -1.97 -21.06
C LEU A 55 -5.41 -2.81 -22.29
N LYS A 56 -6.09 -2.62 -23.42
CA LYS A 56 -5.75 -3.33 -24.66
C LYS A 56 -4.33 -3.04 -25.14
N ALA A 57 -3.91 -1.77 -25.04
CA ALA A 57 -2.59 -1.35 -25.50
C ALA A 57 -1.45 -1.83 -24.57
N THR A 58 -1.70 -1.84 -23.25
CA THR A 58 -0.66 -2.11 -22.23
C THR A 58 -0.64 -3.55 -21.74
N ALA A 59 -1.71 -4.33 -21.95
CA ALA A 59 -1.82 -5.70 -21.45
C ALA A 59 -0.67 -6.61 -21.90
N VAL A 60 -0.30 -6.52 -23.16
CA VAL A 60 0.79 -7.37 -23.71
C VAL A 60 2.12 -7.04 -23.05
N SER A 61 2.47 -5.75 -22.96
CA SER A 61 3.71 -5.29 -22.32
C SER A 61 3.75 -5.67 -20.84
N TYR A 62 2.62 -5.54 -20.14
CA TYR A 62 2.52 -5.90 -18.74
C TYR A 62 2.63 -7.40 -18.50
N LEU A 63 2.02 -8.23 -19.34
CA LEU A 63 2.16 -9.69 -19.28
C LEU A 63 3.61 -10.12 -19.47
N ILE A 64 4.32 -9.53 -20.44
CA ILE A 64 5.75 -9.81 -20.65
C ILE A 64 6.55 -9.42 -19.41
N ALA A 65 6.34 -8.22 -18.87
CA ALA A 65 7.01 -7.77 -17.65
C ALA A 65 6.71 -8.69 -16.46
N MET A 66 5.46 -9.10 -16.29
CA MET A 66 5.04 -10.04 -15.24
C MET A 66 5.76 -11.39 -15.36
N VAL A 67 5.84 -11.96 -16.56
CA VAL A 67 6.57 -13.21 -16.80
C VAL A 67 8.06 -13.04 -16.44
N VAL A 68 8.69 -11.95 -16.84
CA VAL A 68 10.10 -11.65 -16.50
C VAL A 68 10.27 -11.56 -14.99
N PHE A 69 9.45 -10.79 -14.28
CA PHE A 69 9.58 -10.65 -12.84
C PHE A 69 9.25 -11.93 -12.07
N VAL A 70 8.30 -12.73 -12.52
CA VAL A 70 8.01 -14.05 -11.93
C VAL A 70 9.20 -14.99 -12.12
N THR A 71 9.77 -15.10 -13.32
CA THR A 71 10.92 -15.98 -13.58
C THR A 71 12.16 -15.56 -12.82
N VAL A 72 12.41 -14.25 -12.70
CA VAL A 72 13.51 -13.72 -11.91
C VAL A 72 13.25 -13.93 -10.42
N GLY A 73 12.04 -13.66 -9.94
CA GLY A 73 11.65 -13.86 -8.54
C GLY A 73 11.79 -15.32 -8.09
N LEU A 74 11.40 -16.28 -8.92
CA LEU A 74 11.56 -17.71 -8.63
C LEU A 74 13.03 -18.14 -8.47
N LYS A 75 13.98 -17.47 -9.13
CA LYS A 75 15.41 -17.74 -8.94
C LYS A 75 15.93 -17.31 -7.56
N PHE A 76 15.32 -16.30 -6.96
CA PHE A 76 15.72 -15.78 -5.65
C PHE A 76 14.84 -16.34 -4.51
N GLY A 77 13.65 -16.87 -4.82
CA GLY A 77 12.71 -17.41 -3.84
C GLY A 77 13.06 -18.82 -3.29
N GLY A 78 14.22 -19.37 -3.64
CA GLY A 78 14.68 -20.70 -3.19
C GLY A 78 15.73 -20.66 -2.08
N GLY A 79 16.08 -19.48 -1.55
CA GLY A 79 16.94 -19.38 -0.37
C GLY A 79 16.15 -19.67 0.90
N ASP A 80 16.84 -20.10 1.95
CA ASP A 80 16.30 -20.12 3.31
C ASP A 80 15.99 -18.66 3.71
N ALA A 81 14.82 -18.18 3.23
CA ALA A 81 14.27 -16.92 3.69
C ALA A 81 14.23 -17.04 5.22
N GLU A 82 14.81 -16.09 5.92
CA GLU A 82 14.74 -16.08 7.37
C GLU A 82 13.27 -15.91 7.77
N LEU A 83 12.58 -17.05 7.87
CA LEU A 83 11.20 -17.13 8.36
C LEU A 83 11.07 -16.35 9.68
N GLN A 84 12.15 -16.29 10.43
CA GLN A 84 12.23 -15.52 11.67
C GLN A 84 12.04 -14.03 11.45
N GLY A 85 12.64 -13.45 10.42
CA GLY A 85 12.46 -12.01 10.08
C GLY A 85 11.00 -11.69 9.75
N ILE A 86 10.33 -12.59 9.02
CA ILE A 86 8.89 -12.42 8.70
C ILE A 86 8.02 -12.53 9.97
N ILE A 87 8.32 -13.48 10.84
CA ILE A 87 7.61 -13.68 12.12
C ILE A 87 7.80 -12.45 13.01
N ASN A 88 9.02 -11.94 13.11
CA ASN A 88 9.34 -10.74 13.89
C ASN A 88 8.57 -9.53 13.36
N LEU A 89 8.54 -9.34 12.04
CA LEU A 89 7.79 -8.27 11.39
C LEU A 89 6.27 -8.39 11.67
N GLN A 90 5.72 -9.59 11.56
CA GLN A 90 4.32 -9.84 11.88
C GLN A 90 3.98 -9.54 13.34
N THR A 91 4.86 -9.94 14.24
CA THR A 91 4.71 -9.70 15.68
C THR A 91 4.73 -8.21 15.98
N ALA A 92 5.68 -7.48 15.38
CA ALA A 92 5.80 -6.04 15.54
C ALA A 92 4.56 -5.28 14.99
N ILE A 93 4.04 -5.66 13.84
CA ILE A 93 2.81 -5.04 13.31
C ILE A 93 1.61 -5.32 14.22
N LYS A 94 1.45 -6.56 14.70
CA LYS A 94 0.36 -6.95 15.58
C LYS A 94 0.43 -6.32 16.97
N SER A 95 1.63 -5.96 17.44
CA SER A 95 1.81 -5.29 18.73
C SER A 95 1.40 -3.81 18.67
N GLN A 96 1.57 -3.16 17.52
CA GLN A 96 1.22 -1.75 17.33
C GLN A 96 -0.21 -1.54 16.83
N PHE A 97 -0.69 -2.44 16.00
CA PHE A 97 -1.99 -2.27 15.33
C PHE A 97 -2.91 -3.45 15.59
N ASN A 98 -4.16 -3.15 15.89
CA ASN A 98 -5.21 -4.16 15.93
C ASN A 98 -5.57 -4.57 14.49
N VAL A 99 -4.96 -5.65 14.01
CA VAL A 99 -5.17 -6.15 12.65
C VAL A 99 -6.41 -7.04 12.62
N SER A 100 -7.52 -6.52 12.10
CA SER A 100 -8.78 -7.25 11.95
C SER A 100 -9.24 -7.23 10.49
N PRO A 101 -9.82 -8.33 9.97
CA PRO A 101 -10.37 -8.37 8.61
C PRO A 101 -11.42 -7.30 8.33
N ILE A 102 -12.13 -6.82 9.36
CA ILE A 102 -13.14 -5.78 9.25
C ILE A 102 -12.54 -4.43 8.82
N LEU A 103 -11.24 -4.20 9.08
CA LEU A 103 -10.50 -3.02 8.62
C LEU A 103 -10.32 -2.97 7.10
N MET A 104 -10.66 -4.04 6.39
CA MET A 104 -10.76 -4.05 4.92
C MET A 104 -12.06 -3.40 4.40
N LEU A 105 -12.97 -3.02 5.29
CA LEU A 105 -14.25 -2.41 4.89
C LEU A 105 -14.09 -1.10 4.09
N PRO A 106 -13.27 -0.11 4.49
CA PRO A 106 -13.06 1.10 3.70
C PRO A 106 -12.60 0.85 2.27
N PRO A 107 -11.52 0.09 2.00
CA PRO A 107 -11.11 -0.21 0.63
C PRO A 107 -12.16 -1.00 -0.16
N VAL A 108 -12.89 -1.92 0.47
CA VAL A 108 -13.98 -2.65 -0.20
C VAL A 108 -15.11 -1.69 -0.64
N ILE A 109 -15.45 -0.72 0.21
CA ILE A 109 -16.47 0.29 -0.13
C ILE A 109 -15.98 1.17 -1.29
N VAL A 110 -14.72 1.61 -1.29
CA VAL A 110 -14.16 2.39 -2.40
C VAL A 110 -14.23 1.57 -3.70
N ILE A 111 -13.86 0.30 -3.69
CA ILE A 111 -13.98 -0.58 -4.86
C ILE A 111 -15.43 -0.71 -5.31
N ALA A 112 -16.38 -0.84 -4.38
CA ALA A 112 -17.81 -0.92 -4.69
C ALA A 112 -18.35 0.38 -5.32
N THR A 113 -17.89 1.56 -4.88
CA THR A 113 -18.28 2.84 -5.49
C THR A 113 -17.76 2.96 -6.92
N ILE A 114 -16.53 2.50 -7.18
CA ILE A 114 -15.95 2.44 -8.53
C ILE A 114 -16.78 1.50 -9.42
N ALA A 115 -17.12 0.32 -8.91
CA ALA A 115 -17.95 -0.64 -9.66
C ALA A 115 -19.32 -0.07 -10.03
N LYS A 116 -19.87 0.82 -9.20
CA LYS A 116 -21.12 1.57 -9.46
C LYS A 116 -20.91 2.83 -10.32
N LYS A 117 -19.70 3.03 -10.86
CA LYS A 117 -19.33 4.18 -11.71
C LYS A 117 -19.53 5.54 -11.01
N MET A 118 -19.38 5.61 -9.70
CA MET A 118 -19.35 6.87 -8.98
C MET A 118 -18.08 7.65 -9.35
N PRO A 119 -18.13 9.00 -9.36
CA PRO A 119 -16.93 9.82 -9.52
C PRO A 119 -15.89 9.51 -8.45
N ALA A 120 -14.60 9.65 -8.78
CA ALA A 120 -13.48 9.28 -7.91
C ALA A 120 -13.51 10.01 -6.57
N ILE A 121 -13.71 11.34 -6.59
CA ILE A 121 -13.65 12.17 -5.38
C ILE A 121 -14.70 11.75 -4.32
N PRO A 122 -16.01 11.63 -4.62
CA PRO A 122 -16.99 11.13 -3.66
C PRO A 122 -16.68 9.71 -3.16
N GLY A 123 -16.19 8.83 -4.05
CA GLY A 123 -15.86 7.45 -3.67
C GLY A 123 -14.72 7.37 -2.65
N ILE A 124 -13.64 8.12 -2.90
CA ILE A 124 -12.50 8.20 -1.98
C ILE A 124 -12.92 8.87 -0.66
N THR A 125 -13.65 10.00 -0.74
CA THR A 125 -14.12 10.72 0.46
C THR A 125 -14.95 9.82 1.37
N LEU A 126 -15.84 9.01 0.80
CA LEU A 126 -16.64 8.05 1.57
C LEU A 126 -15.74 7.01 2.27
N GLY A 127 -14.74 6.48 1.56
CA GLY A 127 -13.77 5.56 2.14
C GLY A 127 -12.98 6.18 3.30
N VAL A 128 -12.53 7.42 3.15
CA VAL A 128 -11.80 8.17 4.19
C VAL A 128 -12.68 8.41 5.41
N LEU A 129 -13.93 8.84 5.22
CA LEU A 129 -14.87 9.07 6.33
C LEU A 129 -15.13 7.77 7.11
N ILE A 130 -15.33 6.65 6.43
CA ILE A 130 -15.54 5.36 7.09
C ILE A 130 -14.28 4.94 7.84
N ALA A 131 -13.10 5.09 7.25
CA ALA A 131 -11.83 4.79 7.91
C ALA A 131 -11.62 5.66 9.15
N ALA A 132 -11.94 6.96 9.08
CA ALA A 132 -11.85 7.89 10.21
C ALA A 132 -12.78 7.51 11.38
N VAL A 133 -13.96 6.98 11.09
CA VAL A 133 -14.87 6.46 12.13
C VAL A 133 -14.37 5.14 12.70
N MET A 134 -13.84 4.26 11.86
CA MET A 134 -13.33 2.95 12.27
C MET A 134 -12.04 3.05 13.10
N GLY A 135 -11.20 4.06 12.86
CA GLY A 135 -9.95 4.25 13.57
C GLY A 135 -10.11 4.21 15.09
N PRO A 136 -10.87 5.13 15.71
CA PRO A 136 -11.10 5.15 17.16
C PRO A 136 -11.74 3.88 17.70
N ILE A 137 -12.64 3.24 16.93
CA ILE A 137 -13.35 2.04 17.35
C ILE A 137 -12.41 0.83 17.47
N PHE A 138 -11.48 0.66 16.52
CA PHE A 138 -10.63 -0.53 16.44
C PHE A 138 -9.22 -0.32 16.99
N GLN A 139 -8.68 0.89 16.93
CA GLN A 139 -7.33 1.22 17.43
C GLN A 139 -7.36 1.90 18.81
N GLY A 140 -8.55 2.21 19.33
CA GLY A 140 -8.73 2.77 20.67
C GLY A 140 -8.23 4.21 20.81
N SER A 141 -7.78 4.57 22.02
CA SER A 141 -7.37 5.94 22.37
C SER A 141 -6.16 6.46 21.60
N SER A 142 -5.37 5.59 20.98
CA SER A 142 -4.23 5.98 20.14
C SER A 142 -4.62 6.58 18.80
N CYS A 143 -5.89 6.52 18.43
CA CYS A 143 -6.43 7.01 17.16
C CYS A 143 -7.65 7.90 17.39
N ASP A 144 -7.46 8.98 18.17
CA ASP A 144 -8.50 10.00 18.37
C ASP A 144 -8.63 10.90 17.13
N LEU A 145 -9.63 11.77 17.13
CA LEU A 145 -9.85 12.70 16.00
C LEU A 145 -8.65 13.61 15.75
N GLY A 146 -7.96 14.05 16.81
CA GLY A 146 -6.76 14.87 16.70
C GLY A 146 -5.65 14.12 15.99
N ALA A 147 -5.37 12.88 16.40
CA ALA A 147 -4.38 12.00 15.76
C ALA A 147 -4.73 11.69 14.30
N ILE A 148 -6.01 11.53 13.96
CA ILE A 148 -6.45 11.31 12.57
C ILE A 148 -6.16 12.54 11.71
N PHE A 149 -6.47 13.75 12.19
CA PHE A 149 -6.18 14.99 11.47
C PHE A 149 -4.68 15.24 11.35
N ASP A 150 -3.92 15.04 12.42
CA ASP A 150 -2.47 15.19 12.42
C ASP A 150 -1.82 14.19 11.44
N CYS A 151 -2.24 12.95 11.48
CA CYS A 151 -1.79 11.91 10.56
C CYS A 151 -2.15 12.22 9.10
N GLY A 152 -3.31 12.82 8.85
CA GLY A 152 -3.74 13.26 7.52
C GLY A 152 -2.88 14.41 6.98
N MET A 153 -2.52 15.36 7.83
CA MET A 153 -1.75 16.55 7.44
C MET A 153 -0.25 16.25 7.38
N ASN A 154 0.32 15.67 8.43
CA ASN A 154 1.75 15.50 8.63
C ASN A 154 2.25 14.08 8.29
N GLY A 155 1.32 13.13 8.12
CA GLY A 155 1.64 11.72 7.95
C GLY A 155 1.82 10.99 9.26
N TYR A 156 1.94 9.68 9.17
CA TYR A 156 2.26 8.82 10.31
C TYR A 156 3.75 8.55 10.35
N VAL A 157 4.39 8.89 11.47
CA VAL A 157 5.81 8.61 11.72
C VAL A 157 5.90 7.56 12.83
N ALA A 158 6.38 6.37 12.47
CA ALA A 158 6.67 5.33 13.44
C ALA A 158 8.00 5.67 14.18
N THR A 159 7.98 5.59 15.49
CA THR A 159 9.16 5.81 16.34
C THR A 159 9.42 4.59 17.21
N VAL A 160 10.67 4.43 17.64
CA VAL A 160 11.06 3.33 18.54
C VAL A 160 10.27 3.38 19.85
N GLU A 161 9.93 4.57 20.33
CA GLU A 161 9.17 4.80 21.57
C GLU A 161 7.77 4.18 21.52
N ASN A 162 7.22 4.04 20.33
CA ASN A 162 5.89 3.43 20.11
C ASN A 162 5.94 1.90 20.07
N LEU A 163 7.15 1.30 19.97
CA LEU A 163 7.31 -0.14 20.02
C LEU A 163 7.50 -0.65 21.45
N PRO A 164 6.85 -1.76 21.84
CA PRO A 164 7.21 -2.47 23.06
C PRO A 164 8.70 -2.88 23.03
N ALA A 165 9.37 -2.75 24.17
CA ALA A 165 10.82 -2.98 24.26
C ALA A 165 11.24 -4.42 23.90
N ASP A 166 10.39 -5.39 24.21
CA ASP A 166 10.54 -6.80 23.85
C ASP A 166 10.47 -7.02 22.31
N VAL A 167 9.65 -6.24 21.62
CA VAL A 167 9.52 -6.28 20.15
C VAL A 167 10.69 -5.56 19.48
N ALA A 168 11.11 -4.40 20.01
CA ALA A 168 12.27 -3.68 19.48
C ALA A 168 13.57 -4.52 19.58
N ALA A 169 13.70 -5.34 20.63
CA ALA A 169 14.84 -6.23 20.82
C ALA A 169 14.92 -7.43 19.82
N LEU A 170 13.86 -7.67 19.05
CA LEU A 170 13.85 -8.71 18.01
C LEU A 170 14.55 -8.29 16.70
N PHE A 171 14.89 -7.01 16.56
CA PHE A 171 15.48 -6.45 15.36
C PHE A 171 16.92 -5.97 15.63
N THR A 172 17.77 -6.13 14.63
CA THR A 172 19.01 -5.39 14.58
C THR A 172 18.74 -3.89 14.33
N PRO A 173 19.66 -2.97 14.67
CA PRO A 173 19.46 -1.53 14.45
C PRO A 173 19.07 -1.19 13.00
N ASP A 174 19.71 -1.79 12.02
CA ASP A 174 19.44 -1.56 10.60
C ASP A 174 18.07 -2.10 10.17
N GLU A 175 17.67 -3.26 10.69
CA GLU A 175 16.34 -3.83 10.44
C GLU A 175 15.24 -3.00 11.11
N LEU A 176 15.50 -2.47 12.31
CA LEU A 176 14.57 -1.62 13.03
C LEU A 176 14.31 -0.31 12.27
N ASP A 177 15.35 0.34 11.76
CA ASP A 177 15.22 1.54 10.95
C ASP A 177 14.46 1.27 9.65
N ALA A 178 14.73 0.16 8.98
CA ALA A 178 14.00 -0.27 7.82
C ALA A 178 12.51 -0.53 8.13
N PHE A 179 12.22 -1.18 9.25
CA PHE A 179 10.85 -1.43 9.73
C PHE A 179 10.10 -0.13 10.03
N LEU A 180 10.71 0.79 10.76
CA LEU A 180 10.10 2.09 11.10
C LEU A 180 9.82 2.92 9.83
N SER A 181 10.74 2.89 8.86
CA SER A 181 10.54 3.56 7.58
C SER A 181 9.38 2.95 6.76
N LEU A 182 9.16 1.64 6.87
CA LEU A 182 8.03 0.94 6.24
C LEU A 182 6.68 1.33 6.82
N LEU A 183 6.62 1.54 8.13
CA LEU A 183 5.40 1.96 8.83
C LEU A 183 5.11 3.45 8.66
N SER A 184 6.14 4.27 8.48
CA SER A 184 5.97 5.71 8.30
C SER A 184 5.39 6.04 6.93
N LYS A 185 4.37 6.90 6.93
CA LYS A 185 3.69 7.38 5.72
C LYS A 185 3.66 8.89 5.71
N GLY A 186 4.03 9.49 4.59
CA GLY A 186 3.93 10.92 4.41
C GLY A 186 2.48 11.41 4.43
N GLY A 187 2.27 12.62 4.93
CA GLY A 187 1.00 13.32 4.89
C GLY A 187 0.76 14.06 3.57
N ILE A 188 -0.20 14.96 3.60
CA ILE A 188 -0.56 15.81 2.43
C ILE A 188 0.45 16.95 2.25
N MET A 189 1.18 17.33 3.32
CA MET A 189 2.22 18.36 3.27
C MET A 189 3.59 17.79 3.00
#